data_36813f125457e050438be7dc8d5269d8
#
_entry.id   36813f125457e050438be7dc8d5269d8
#
_cell.length_a   1.000
_cell.length_b   1.000
_cell.length_c   1.000
_cell.angle_alpha   90.00
_cell.angle_beta   90.00
_cell.angle_gamma   90.00
#
_symmetry.space_group_name_H-M   'P 1'
#
loop_
_entity.id
_entity.type
_entity.pdbx_description
1 polymer ?
#
loop_
_entity_poly.entity_id
_entity_poly.type
_entity_poly.pdbx_seq_one_letter_code
_entity_poly.pdbx_strand_id
1 'polypeptide(L)'
;MMSHSFTMRTALVAKPLSSSASSSTSRRASQRPNLMVRAEAKNLTFDMAARQKMQAGIDKLADAVAITLGPRGRNVVLEEKFGVPQVINDGVSIARFIELPDPVEDAGAQLIKEVAGRTNDSAGDGTTTASILAREMIMFGLQSVASGANPVNIKKGIDKTSDFLTKKLNELAVDVKGKEDIKAVASISAGNNDEIGDMIADAIEKVGADGVLSIENGNGLETIVEIEEGMEIDRGYGSPQFVTNNEKLLVEMENARIIITDEKIEQVKDLVPLLEQITEAGSPPVLLIAEDVVGEALATLVVNKLRGVLNITTMKAPGFGERRKALLQDIAIVTGSQYLAKDLGLSVATATIDSLGFARKVTQAATTTTFIADSASRDDIDLRVAQLKQELSETDSVYDTQKLSERIAKLAGGVAVIKVGAATEAELEDKKLRIEDAKNATFAAVEEGIVPGGGAALVHLSVLIEEFKETLTDPEEKLGCEIVQKALVAPCRWIGNNAGVEGDVIVSRVAQEPWEIGYNAMSGEYANLIETGVIDPKKVTRSGIQNSCSIAGMVLTTQAVITEIPKKQLKGRVTDSNADTANAPGTFSI
;
A
#
# COMPACT_ATOMS: atom_id res chain seq x y z
N MET A 1 -26.86 -35.03 49.57
CA MET A 1 -28.06 -35.91 49.37
C MET A 1 -27.97 -36.51 47.97
N MET A 2 -27.81 -37.81 47.94
CA MET A 2 -28.21 -38.82 46.96
C MET A 2 -27.87 -38.57 45.47
N SER A 3 -26.80 -39.19 44.88
CA SER A 3 -26.70 -40.59 44.41
C SER A 3 -27.79 -41.03 43.46
N HIS A 4 -27.40 -41.36 42.23
CA HIS A 4 -27.66 -42.73 41.68
C HIS A 4 -26.96 -42.89 40.30
N SER A 5 -26.07 -43.84 40.29
CA SER A 5 -25.50 -44.57 39.16
C SER A 5 -26.50 -45.49 38.51
N PHE A 6 -26.39 -45.71 37.20
CA PHE A 6 -26.88 -46.97 36.59
C PHE A 6 -26.00 -47.35 35.40
N THR A 7 -25.27 -48.43 35.60
CA THR A 7 -24.60 -49.28 34.61
C THR A 7 -25.58 -50.29 34.05
N MET A 8 -25.58 -50.55 32.73
CA MET A 8 -25.96 -51.87 32.21
C MET A 8 -25.18 -52.23 30.94
N ARG A 9 -24.41 -53.28 31.09
CA ARG A 9 -23.84 -54.12 30.02
C ARG A 9 -24.93 -55.05 29.46
N THR A 10 -24.91 -55.27 28.13
CA THR A 10 -25.34 -56.56 27.58
C THR A 10 -24.52 -56.90 26.35
N ALA A 11 -23.84 -58.01 26.46
CA ALA A 11 -23.15 -58.71 25.39
C ALA A 11 -24.13 -59.66 24.69
N LEU A 12 -24.04 -59.78 23.40
CA LEU A 12 -24.62 -60.89 22.65
C LEU A 12 -23.63 -61.46 21.65
N VAL A 13 -23.33 -62.73 21.88
CA VAL A 13 -22.49 -63.63 21.09
C VAL A 13 -23.36 -64.24 20.00
N ALA A 14 -22.88 -64.31 18.77
CA ALA A 14 -23.37 -65.26 17.78
C ALA A 14 -22.25 -65.76 16.87
N LYS A 15 -22.22 -67.09 16.72
CA LYS A 15 -21.24 -67.94 16.06
C LYS A 15 -21.41 -68.00 14.53
N PRO A 16 -20.48 -68.64 13.82
CA PRO A 16 -20.23 -68.46 12.39
C PRO A 16 -20.96 -69.49 11.52
N LEU A 17 -21.15 -69.14 10.28
CA LEU A 17 -21.53 -70.09 9.22
C LEU A 17 -20.56 -70.01 8.05
N SER A 18 -20.16 -71.22 7.64
CA SER A 18 -19.15 -71.56 6.66
C SER A 18 -19.62 -71.57 5.21
N SER A 19 -18.63 -71.36 4.33
CA SER A 19 -18.44 -71.90 2.95
C SER A 19 -19.29 -71.34 1.80
N SER A 20 -18.66 -70.83 0.81
CA SER A 20 -18.20 -71.47 -0.41
C SER A 20 -17.59 -70.52 -1.45
N ALA A 21 -16.68 -71.07 -2.18
CA ALA A 21 -15.79 -70.43 -3.15
C ALA A 21 -16.50 -69.76 -4.35
N SER A 22 -15.91 -68.71 -4.91
CA SER A 22 -15.20 -68.71 -6.19
C SER A 22 -15.11 -67.33 -6.83
N SER A 23 -14.08 -67.17 -7.59
CA SER A 23 -13.76 -66.17 -8.63
C SER A 23 -13.04 -64.91 -8.17
N SER A 24 -11.72 -65.00 -8.44
CA SER A 24 -10.74 -63.94 -8.51
C SER A 24 -11.12 -62.87 -9.54
N THR A 25 -11.38 -61.68 -9.09
CA THR A 25 -11.20 -60.47 -9.87
C THR A 25 -10.28 -59.53 -9.06
N SER A 26 -9.04 -59.42 -9.51
CA SER A 26 -8.04 -58.51 -8.96
C SER A 26 -8.52 -57.09 -9.14
N ARG A 27 -9.18 -56.52 -8.13
CA ARG A 27 -9.31 -55.06 -8.02
C ARG A 27 -7.95 -54.51 -7.62
N ARG A 28 -7.26 -53.91 -8.57
CA ARG A 28 -6.16 -52.98 -8.29
C ARG A 28 -6.68 -51.94 -7.33
N ALA A 29 -6.31 -52.03 -6.06
CA ALA A 29 -6.45 -50.95 -5.10
C ALA A 29 -5.62 -49.76 -5.63
N SER A 30 -6.30 -48.71 -6.05
CA SER A 30 -5.66 -47.42 -6.29
C SER A 30 -5.09 -46.97 -4.95
N GLN A 31 -3.77 -47.05 -4.81
CA GLN A 31 -3.05 -46.40 -3.74
C GLN A 31 -3.28 -44.90 -3.90
N ARG A 32 -4.20 -44.35 -3.09
CA ARG A 32 -4.25 -42.90 -2.89
C ARG A 32 -2.89 -42.52 -2.32
N PRO A 33 -2.18 -41.57 -2.93
CA PRO A 33 -0.96 -41.08 -2.31
C PRO A 33 -1.33 -40.52 -0.94
N ASN A 34 -0.79 -41.11 0.13
CA ASN A 34 -0.82 -40.50 1.44
C ASN A 34 -0.06 -39.17 1.32
N LEU A 35 -0.80 -38.09 1.20
CA LEU A 35 -0.28 -36.74 1.42
C LEU A 35 0.12 -36.67 2.90
N MET A 36 1.32 -37.16 3.23
CA MET A 36 1.95 -36.79 4.47
C MET A 36 2.30 -35.29 4.37
N VAL A 37 1.49 -34.45 4.95
CA VAL A 37 1.88 -33.07 5.26
C VAL A 37 3.06 -33.20 6.24
N ARG A 38 4.28 -33.24 5.72
CA ARG A 38 5.48 -33.10 6.53
C ARG A 38 5.53 -31.62 6.91
N ALA A 39 5.34 -31.30 8.18
CA ALA A 39 5.73 -30.03 8.72
C ALA A 39 7.24 -29.84 8.38
N GLU A 40 7.58 -28.83 7.59
CA GLU A 40 8.97 -28.50 7.31
C GLU A 40 9.65 -28.10 8.63
N ALA A 41 10.85 -28.62 8.86
CA ALA A 41 11.63 -28.28 10.05
C ALA A 41 11.92 -26.78 10.05
N LYS A 42 11.76 -26.13 11.20
CA LYS A 42 12.03 -24.71 11.40
C LYS A 42 13.30 -24.53 12.22
N ASN A 43 14.00 -23.44 11.97
CA ASN A 43 15.11 -23.01 12.80
C ASN A 43 14.56 -22.08 13.88
N LEU A 44 14.91 -22.34 15.15
CA LEU A 44 14.49 -21.54 16.31
C LEU A 44 15.73 -20.86 16.89
N THR A 45 15.69 -19.55 16.98
CA THR A 45 16.72 -18.73 17.61
C THR A 45 16.08 -17.97 18.77
N PHE A 46 16.74 -17.96 19.93
CA PHE A 46 16.19 -17.41 21.16
C PHE A 46 17.07 -16.30 21.72
N ASP A 47 16.49 -15.49 22.61
CA ASP A 47 17.15 -14.52 23.48
C ASP A 47 18.05 -13.50 22.72
N MET A 48 19.21 -13.22 23.30
CA MET A 48 20.14 -12.21 22.75
C MET A 48 20.64 -12.54 21.36
N ALA A 49 20.80 -13.84 21.02
CA ALA A 49 21.27 -14.24 19.69
C ALA A 49 20.21 -13.91 18.59
N ALA A 50 18.93 -14.08 18.90
CA ALA A 50 17.85 -13.69 18.00
C ALA A 50 17.82 -12.17 17.80
N ARG A 51 17.89 -11.41 18.89
CA ARG A 51 17.85 -9.93 18.88
C ARG A 51 19.02 -9.32 18.11
N GLN A 52 20.25 -9.81 18.35
CA GLN A 52 21.45 -9.31 17.66
C GLN A 52 21.38 -9.53 16.16
N LYS A 53 20.92 -10.70 15.72
CA LYS A 53 20.76 -10.99 14.29
C LYS A 53 19.66 -10.16 13.66
N MET A 54 18.48 -10.04 14.31
CA MET A 54 17.41 -9.16 13.82
C MET A 54 17.90 -7.71 13.70
N GLN A 55 18.60 -7.21 14.73
CA GLN A 55 19.17 -5.87 14.71
C GLN A 55 20.15 -5.68 13.55
N ALA A 56 21.02 -6.64 13.27
CA ALA A 56 21.93 -6.56 12.13
C ALA A 56 21.19 -6.47 10.79
N GLY A 57 20.06 -7.17 10.64
CA GLY A 57 19.22 -7.05 9.45
C GLY A 57 18.52 -5.69 9.35
N ILE A 58 18.01 -5.18 10.47
CA ILE A 58 17.41 -3.85 10.58
C ILE A 58 18.43 -2.77 10.21
N ASP A 59 19.64 -2.84 10.76
CA ASP A 59 20.70 -1.85 10.51
C ASP A 59 21.09 -1.84 9.01
N LYS A 60 21.29 -3.02 8.40
CA LYS A 60 21.64 -3.12 6.97
C LYS A 60 20.61 -2.46 6.06
N LEU A 61 19.32 -2.70 6.31
CA LEU A 61 18.26 -2.09 5.52
C LEU A 61 18.15 -0.59 5.78
N ALA A 62 18.13 -0.18 7.04
CA ALA A 62 17.99 1.22 7.41
C ALA A 62 19.17 2.06 6.90
N ASP A 63 20.40 1.55 6.96
CA ASP A 63 21.59 2.24 6.42
C ASP A 63 21.51 2.41 4.91
N ALA A 64 21.00 1.40 4.18
CA ALA A 64 20.82 1.50 2.72
C ALA A 64 19.78 2.56 2.34
N VAL A 65 18.73 2.73 3.16
CA VAL A 65 17.68 3.72 2.91
C VAL A 65 18.07 5.12 3.41
N ALA A 66 18.79 5.22 4.55
CA ALA A 66 19.13 6.48 5.18
C ALA A 66 20.00 7.41 4.31
N ILE A 67 20.82 6.85 3.41
CA ILE A 67 21.65 7.65 2.49
C ILE A 67 20.84 8.47 1.49
N THR A 68 19.56 8.14 1.27
CA THR A 68 18.68 8.87 0.37
C THR A 68 17.97 10.05 1.03
N LEU A 69 18.04 10.18 2.38
CA LEU A 69 17.27 11.17 3.12
C LEU A 69 17.78 12.59 2.90
N GLY A 70 16.84 13.48 2.61
CA GLY A 70 17.04 14.93 2.52
C GLY A 70 17.48 15.40 1.13
N PRO A 71 17.61 16.74 0.95
CA PRO A 71 17.85 17.35 -0.36
C PRO A 71 19.23 17.06 -0.95
N ARG A 72 20.17 16.59 -0.13
CA ARG A 72 21.50 16.13 -0.56
C ARG A 72 21.64 14.60 -0.40
N GLY A 73 20.52 13.90 -0.30
CA GLY A 73 20.46 12.45 -0.36
C GLY A 73 21.00 11.91 -1.68
N ARG A 74 21.47 10.66 -1.65
CA ARG A 74 22.09 9.98 -2.81
C ARG A 74 21.19 8.88 -3.30
N ASN A 75 21.30 8.58 -4.59
CA ASN A 75 20.56 7.50 -5.20
C ASN A 75 21.20 6.14 -4.89
N VAL A 76 20.38 5.10 -4.94
CA VAL A 76 20.78 3.70 -4.84
C VAL A 76 20.57 3.03 -6.19
N VAL A 77 21.51 2.18 -6.59
CA VAL A 77 21.41 1.38 -7.82
C VAL A 77 20.88 0.00 -7.46
N LEU A 78 19.76 -0.38 -8.05
CA LEU A 78 19.17 -1.71 -7.92
C LEU A 78 19.49 -2.55 -9.16
N GLU A 79 20.01 -3.76 -8.96
CA GLU A 79 20.28 -4.71 -10.04
C GLU A 79 19.00 -5.49 -10.38
N GLU A 80 18.50 -5.36 -11.60
CA GLU A 80 17.43 -6.22 -12.09
C GLU A 80 18.02 -7.50 -12.71
N LYS A 81 17.38 -8.64 -12.43
CA LYS A 81 17.81 -9.95 -12.99
C LYS A 81 17.72 -10.00 -14.52
N PHE A 82 16.79 -9.25 -15.10
CA PHE A 82 16.55 -9.13 -16.54
C PHE A 82 16.19 -7.69 -16.85
N GLY A 83 17.16 -6.84 -17.17
CA GLY A 83 16.87 -5.44 -17.48
C GLY A 83 18.06 -4.50 -17.27
N VAL A 84 17.77 -3.22 -17.35
CA VAL A 84 18.73 -2.15 -17.04
C VAL A 84 18.68 -1.88 -15.54
N PRO A 85 19.83 -1.73 -14.85
CA PRO A 85 19.84 -1.35 -13.44
C PRO A 85 19.02 -0.08 -13.20
N GLN A 86 18.15 -0.11 -12.21
CA GLN A 86 17.36 1.04 -11.78
C GLN A 86 18.16 1.93 -10.84
N VAL A 87 18.06 3.24 -11.00
CA VAL A 87 18.67 4.25 -10.12
C VAL A 87 17.54 4.98 -9.42
N ILE A 88 17.35 4.73 -8.15
CA ILE A 88 16.20 5.24 -7.40
C ILE A 88 16.59 5.90 -6.08
N ASN A 89 15.71 6.75 -5.59
CA ASN A 89 15.83 7.48 -4.33
C ASN A 89 14.69 7.17 -3.35
N ASP A 90 13.63 6.53 -3.82
CA ASP A 90 12.48 6.17 -2.98
C ASP A 90 12.83 5.08 -1.97
N GLY A 91 12.57 5.38 -0.69
CA GLY A 91 12.89 4.50 0.43
C GLY A 91 12.08 3.20 0.45
N VAL A 92 10.81 3.21 0.03
CA VAL A 92 9.98 2.00 0.04
C VAL A 92 10.40 1.03 -1.05
N SER A 93 10.74 1.52 -2.24
CA SER A 93 11.22 0.71 -3.36
C SER A 93 12.57 0.07 -3.04
N ILE A 94 13.50 0.83 -2.45
CA ILE A 94 14.78 0.30 -1.97
C ILE A 94 14.56 -0.77 -0.90
N ALA A 95 13.70 -0.49 0.08
CA ALA A 95 13.42 -1.44 1.14
C ALA A 95 12.83 -2.75 0.62
N ARG A 96 11.86 -2.69 -0.32
CA ARG A 96 11.22 -3.88 -0.93
C ARG A 96 12.22 -4.77 -1.64
N PHE A 97 13.22 -4.18 -2.29
CA PHE A 97 14.23 -4.91 -3.08
C PHE A 97 15.24 -5.69 -2.22
N ILE A 98 15.52 -5.25 -1.00
CA ILE A 98 16.55 -5.85 -0.13
C ILE A 98 16.06 -7.19 0.42
N GLU A 99 16.76 -8.28 0.13
CA GLU A 99 16.61 -9.61 0.72
C GLU A 99 17.94 -10.05 1.31
N LEU A 100 17.94 -10.56 2.54
CA LEU A 100 19.16 -10.95 3.23
C LEU A 100 19.35 -12.48 3.25
N PRO A 101 20.59 -12.96 3.09
CA PRO A 101 20.86 -14.40 2.99
C PRO A 101 20.67 -15.16 4.32
N ASP A 102 20.83 -14.52 5.49
CA ASP A 102 20.52 -15.12 6.79
C ASP A 102 19.03 -14.91 7.11
N PRO A 103 18.23 -15.98 7.28
CA PRO A 103 16.79 -15.84 7.49
C PRO A 103 16.40 -15.08 8.76
N VAL A 104 17.26 -15.02 9.78
CA VAL A 104 16.99 -14.27 11.02
C VAL A 104 17.28 -12.79 10.82
N GLU A 105 18.34 -12.45 10.08
CA GLU A 105 18.61 -11.07 9.67
C GLU A 105 17.52 -10.57 8.74
N ASP A 106 17.10 -11.40 7.78
CA ASP A 106 16.02 -11.06 6.86
C ASP A 106 14.70 -10.81 7.60
N ALA A 107 14.37 -11.62 8.61
CA ALA A 107 13.20 -11.37 9.45
C ALA A 107 13.25 -9.98 10.13
N GLY A 108 14.42 -9.51 10.54
CA GLY A 108 14.62 -8.15 11.03
C GLY A 108 14.40 -7.10 9.93
N ALA A 109 14.96 -7.29 8.74
CA ALA A 109 14.77 -6.42 7.59
C ALA A 109 13.29 -6.33 7.17
N GLN A 110 12.55 -7.45 7.18
CA GLN A 110 11.12 -7.48 6.86
C GLN A 110 10.29 -6.60 7.80
N LEU A 111 10.66 -6.46 9.07
CA LEU A 111 9.97 -5.57 10.01
C LEU A 111 10.13 -4.09 9.66
N ILE A 112 11.30 -3.68 9.16
CA ILE A 112 11.50 -2.31 8.67
C ILE A 112 10.79 -2.09 7.32
N LYS A 113 10.76 -3.11 6.44
CA LYS A 113 9.92 -3.05 5.23
C LYS A 113 8.44 -2.83 5.56
N GLU A 114 7.94 -3.48 6.62
CA GLU A 114 6.57 -3.28 7.08
C GLU A 114 6.36 -1.83 7.58
N VAL A 115 7.32 -1.21 8.29
CA VAL A 115 7.24 0.21 8.67
C VAL A 115 7.14 1.09 7.43
N ALA A 116 8.05 0.90 6.46
CA ALA A 116 8.07 1.67 5.23
C ALA A 116 6.77 1.49 4.43
N GLY A 117 6.31 0.25 4.26
CA GLY A 117 5.07 -0.08 3.56
C GLY A 117 3.85 0.55 4.21
N ARG A 118 3.68 0.42 5.54
CA ARG A 118 2.57 1.02 6.28
C ARG A 118 2.56 2.54 6.21
N THR A 119 3.74 3.15 6.23
CA THR A 119 3.84 4.62 6.10
C THR A 119 3.47 5.05 4.69
N ASN A 120 3.93 4.34 3.67
CA ASN A 120 3.52 4.55 2.29
C ASN A 120 2.00 4.41 2.11
N ASP A 121 1.39 3.34 2.62
CA ASP A 121 -0.06 3.10 2.52
C ASP A 121 -0.91 4.17 3.21
N SER A 122 -0.39 4.76 4.31
CA SER A 122 -1.14 5.74 5.11
C SER A 122 -0.94 7.19 4.67
N ALA A 123 0.24 7.54 4.21
CA ALA A 123 0.63 8.93 3.93
C ALA A 123 1.27 9.14 2.54
N GLY A 124 1.69 8.06 1.88
CA GLY A 124 2.28 8.07 0.54
C GLY A 124 3.70 8.65 0.45
N ASP A 125 4.28 9.08 1.58
CA ASP A 125 5.63 9.65 1.68
C ASP A 125 6.20 9.41 3.09
N GLY A 126 7.47 9.79 3.34
CA GLY A 126 8.15 9.71 4.64
C GLY A 126 8.63 8.31 5.03
N THR A 127 8.70 7.38 4.11
CA THR A 127 9.11 5.98 4.30
C THR A 127 10.54 5.85 4.85
N THR A 128 11.46 6.68 4.36
CA THR A 128 12.86 6.79 4.83
C THR A 128 12.92 7.28 6.27
N THR A 129 12.20 8.34 6.59
CA THR A 129 12.12 8.91 7.94
C THR A 129 11.59 7.89 8.94
N ALA A 130 10.51 7.18 8.61
CA ALA A 130 9.93 6.16 9.45
C ALA A 130 10.89 4.98 9.68
N SER A 131 11.61 4.54 8.66
CA SER A 131 12.60 3.46 8.75
C SER A 131 13.76 3.83 9.70
N ILE A 132 14.25 5.05 9.62
CA ILE A 132 15.31 5.58 10.51
C ILE A 132 14.80 5.67 11.95
N LEU A 133 13.61 6.21 12.17
CA LEU A 133 13.00 6.30 13.50
C LEU A 133 12.85 4.91 14.14
N ALA A 134 12.32 3.93 13.40
CA ALA A 134 12.15 2.57 13.88
C ALA A 134 13.50 1.94 14.27
N ARG A 135 14.51 2.06 13.41
CA ARG A 135 15.86 1.55 13.67
C ARG A 135 16.44 2.13 14.95
N GLU A 136 16.40 3.45 15.15
CA GLU A 136 16.95 4.12 16.32
C GLU A 136 16.19 3.70 17.60
N MET A 137 14.85 3.64 17.56
CA MET A 137 14.04 3.17 18.68
C MET A 137 14.38 1.73 19.05
N ILE A 138 14.55 0.85 18.06
CA ILE A 138 14.93 -0.54 18.30
C ILE A 138 16.33 -0.63 18.90
N MET A 139 17.29 0.11 18.37
CA MET A 139 18.66 0.14 18.86
C MET A 139 18.74 0.55 20.33
N PHE A 140 18.16 1.70 20.71
CA PHE A 140 18.14 2.17 22.10
C PHE A 140 17.32 1.27 23.02
N GLY A 141 16.21 0.74 22.49
CA GLY A 141 15.34 -0.18 23.22
C GLY A 141 16.04 -1.49 23.53
N LEU A 142 16.74 -2.10 22.58
CA LEU A 142 17.48 -3.35 22.79
C LEU A 142 18.64 -3.17 23.77
N GLN A 143 19.33 -2.01 23.77
CA GLN A 143 20.33 -1.68 24.78
C GLN A 143 19.72 -1.63 26.20
N SER A 144 18.54 -1.03 26.34
CA SER A 144 17.81 -0.96 27.61
C SER A 144 17.34 -2.33 28.09
N VAL A 145 16.82 -3.16 27.19
CA VAL A 145 16.41 -4.55 27.50
C VAL A 145 17.62 -5.41 27.85
N ALA A 146 18.76 -5.25 27.17
CA ALA A 146 20.00 -5.94 27.50
C ALA A 146 20.54 -5.54 28.89
N SER A 147 20.24 -4.32 29.33
CA SER A 147 20.58 -3.84 30.69
C SER A 147 19.63 -4.34 31.79
N GLY A 148 18.60 -5.12 31.41
CA GLY A 148 17.68 -5.78 32.35
C GLY A 148 16.31 -5.11 32.51
N ALA A 149 15.98 -4.07 31.75
CA ALA A 149 14.69 -3.45 31.82
C ALA A 149 13.59 -4.33 31.18
N ASN A 150 12.36 -4.25 31.70
CA ASN A 150 11.24 -5.06 31.24
C ASN A 150 10.70 -4.51 29.89
N PRO A 151 10.79 -5.27 28.80
CA PRO A 151 10.38 -4.81 27.48
C PRO A 151 8.88 -4.46 27.38
N VAL A 152 8.02 -5.08 28.20
CA VAL A 152 6.58 -4.84 28.20
C VAL A 152 6.26 -3.44 28.73
N ASN A 153 6.93 -3.00 29.80
CA ASN A 153 6.72 -1.67 30.36
C ASN A 153 7.39 -0.58 29.49
N ILE A 154 8.58 -0.87 28.91
CA ILE A 154 9.19 0.00 27.91
C ILE A 154 8.21 0.24 26.75
N LYS A 155 7.60 -0.83 26.21
CA LYS A 155 6.60 -0.72 25.14
C LYS A 155 5.43 0.18 25.54
N LYS A 156 4.88 0.03 26.75
CA LYS A 156 3.82 0.91 27.24
C LYS A 156 4.26 2.39 27.28
N GLY A 157 5.51 2.65 27.67
CA GLY A 157 6.08 3.99 27.64
C GLY A 157 6.16 4.55 26.22
N ILE A 158 6.60 3.75 25.25
CA ILE A 158 6.65 4.09 23.83
C ILE A 158 5.24 4.38 23.30
N ASP A 159 4.24 3.52 23.58
CA ASP A 159 2.85 3.69 23.13
C ASP A 159 2.26 5.01 23.69
N LYS A 160 2.41 5.27 25.00
CA LYS A 160 1.93 6.53 25.63
C LYS A 160 2.61 7.76 25.04
N THR A 161 3.89 7.67 24.71
CA THR A 161 4.63 8.78 24.10
C THR A 161 4.16 9.04 22.68
N SER A 162 3.89 8.00 21.91
CA SER A 162 3.31 8.11 20.57
C SER A 162 1.95 8.84 20.59
N ASP A 163 1.09 8.49 21.54
CA ASP A 163 -0.21 9.16 21.72
C ASP A 163 -0.05 10.64 22.12
N PHE A 164 0.89 10.94 23.01
CA PHE A 164 1.20 12.32 23.40
C PHE A 164 1.71 13.15 22.22
N LEU A 165 2.66 12.61 21.45
CA LEU A 165 3.23 13.28 20.28
C LEU A 165 2.18 13.53 19.20
N THR A 166 1.30 12.57 18.96
CA THR A 166 0.18 12.73 18.01
C THR A 166 -0.73 13.89 18.41
N LYS A 167 -1.06 14.03 19.69
CA LYS A 167 -1.86 15.16 20.20
C LYS A 167 -1.12 16.49 20.00
N LYS A 168 0.16 16.53 20.33
CA LYS A 168 0.99 17.74 20.18
C LYS A 168 1.13 18.17 18.72
N LEU A 169 1.33 17.21 17.79
CA LEU A 169 1.33 17.50 16.36
C LEU A 169 0.00 18.12 15.89
N ASN A 170 -1.13 17.63 16.40
CA ASN A 170 -2.44 18.20 16.06
C ASN A 170 -2.61 19.64 16.57
N GLU A 171 -2.01 19.98 17.71
CA GLU A 171 -2.04 21.34 18.28
C GLU A 171 -1.11 22.31 17.54
N LEU A 172 0.01 21.83 17.00
CA LEU A 172 1.09 22.65 16.42
C LEU A 172 1.04 22.75 14.89
N ALA A 173 0.24 21.93 14.23
CA ALA A 173 0.09 21.96 12.79
C ALA A 173 -0.63 23.22 12.31
N VAL A 174 -0.26 23.67 11.11
CA VAL A 174 -0.87 24.83 10.44
C VAL A 174 -1.60 24.33 9.19
N ASP A 175 -2.82 24.81 8.96
CA ASP A 175 -3.58 24.48 7.77
C ASP A 175 -2.92 25.10 6.52
N VAL A 176 -3.01 24.40 5.39
CA VAL A 176 -2.54 24.86 4.08
C VAL A 176 -3.38 26.07 3.65
N LYS A 177 -2.73 27.20 3.34
CA LYS A 177 -3.41 28.48 3.07
C LYS A 177 -3.60 28.81 1.59
N GLY A 178 -3.00 28.07 0.70
CA GLY A 178 -3.13 28.34 -0.73
C GLY A 178 -2.13 27.67 -1.63
N LYS A 179 -2.05 28.12 -2.88
CA LYS A 179 -1.22 27.55 -3.94
C LYS A 179 0.27 27.52 -3.59
N GLU A 180 0.79 28.54 -2.92
CA GLU A 180 2.21 28.63 -2.56
C GLU A 180 2.63 27.53 -1.57
N ASP A 181 1.79 27.22 -0.57
CA ASP A 181 2.05 26.14 0.37
C ASP A 181 1.98 24.77 -0.34
N ILE A 182 1.00 24.58 -1.23
CA ILE A 182 0.86 23.37 -2.05
C ILE A 182 2.10 23.17 -2.91
N LYS A 183 2.57 24.23 -3.60
CA LYS A 183 3.79 24.21 -4.39
C LYS A 183 5.00 23.84 -3.52
N ALA A 184 5.13 24.45 -2.34
CA ALA A 184 6.26 24.20 -1.45
C ALA A 184 6.29 22.72 -0.99
N VAL A 185 5.17 22.17 -0.54
CA VAL A 185 5.06 20.74 -0.17
C VAL A 185 5.44 19.84 -1.35
N ALA A 186 4.85 20.09 -2.52
CA ALA A 186 5.11 19.29 -3.71
C ALA A 186 6.57 19.37 -4.17
N SER A 187 7.17 20.57 -4.15
CA SER A 187 8.57 20.77 -4.51
C SER A 187 9.51 19.99 -3.58
N ILE A 188 9.28 20.06 -2.27
CA ILE A 188 10.12 19.38 -1.26
C ILE A 188 10.04 17.86 -1.44
N SER A 189 8.84 17.31 -1.54
CA SER A 189 8.64 15.86 -1.71
C SER A 189 9.17 15.36 -3.07
N ALA A 190 9.13 16.20 -4.11
CA ALA A 190 9.77 15.91 -5.40
C ALA A 190 11.31 16.02 -5.41
N GLY A 191 11.95 16.12 -4.24
CA GLY A 191 13.40 16.28 -4.11
C GLY A 191 13.91 17.69 -4.45
N ASN A 192 13.17 18.73 -4.07
CA ASN A 192 13.39 20.16 -4.38
C ASN A 192 13.29 20.50 -5.87
N ASN A 193 12.34 19.91 -6.56
CA ASN A 193 12.04 20.23 -7.95
C ASN A 193 10.86 21.19 -8.04
N ASP A 194 11.15 22.47 -8.29
CA ASP A 194 10.14 23.52 -8.40
C ASP A 194 9.21 23.34 -9.60
N GLU A 195 9.67 22.71 -10.70
CA GLU A 195 8.86 22.46 -11.88
C GLU A 195 7.74 21.47 -11.57
N ILE A 196 8.06 20.40 -10.82
CA ILE A 196 7.05 19.43 -10.35
C ILE A 196 6.12 20.10 -9.36
N GLY A 197 6.65 20.94 -8.46
CA GLY A 197 5.85 21.71 -7.51
C GLY A 197 4.82 22.62 -8.17
N ASP A 198 5.24 23.41 -9.15
CA ASP A 198 4.34 24.28 -9.92
C ASP A 198 3.29 23.48 -10.67
N MET A 199 3.69 22.37 -11.30
CA MET A 199 2.80 21.50 -12.06
C MET A 199 1.69 20.90 -11.19
N ILE A 200 2.03 20.40 -10.00
CA ILE A 200 1.04 19.81 -9.06
C ILE A 200 0.14 20.89 -8.50
N ALA A 201 0.69 22.06 -8.13
CA ALA A 201 -0.11 23.17 -7.63
C ALA A 201 -1.10 23.69 -8.69
N ASP A 202 -0.67 23.81 -9.94
CA ASP A 202 -1.53 24.19 -11.06
C ASP A 202 -2.61 23.13 -11.35
N ALA A 203 -2.25 21.85 -11.23
CA ALA A 203 -3.20 20.75 -11.41
C ALA A 203 -4.30 20.78 -10.33
N ILE A 204 -3.91 20.92 -9.06
CA ILE A 204 -4.86 20.99 -7.93
C ILE A 204 -5.72 22.26 -8.00
N GLU A 205 -5.17 23.39 -8.41
CA GLU A 205 -5.95 24.63 -8.59
C GLU A 205 -7.06 24.46 -9.64
N LYS A 206 -6.79 23.69 -10.71
CA LYS A 206 -7.75 23.45 -11.78
C LYS A 206 -8.83 22.43 -11.45
N VAL A 207 -8.46 21.31 -10.77
CA VAL A 207 -9.42 20.24 -10.44
C VAL A 207 -10.05 20.42 -9.06
N GLY A 208 -9.51 21.31 -8.23
CA GLY A 208 -9.95 21.53 -6.85
C GLY A 208 -9.25 20.63 -5.83
N ALA A 209 -9.47 20.92 -4.54
CA ALA A 209 -8.87 20.18 -3.42
C ALA A 209 -9.32 18.70 -3.35
N ASP A 210 -10.55 18.42 -3.79
CA ASP A 210 -11.13 17.07 -3.88
C ASP A 210 -10.89 16.42 -5.26
N GLY A 211 -10.12 17.07 -6.14
CA GLY A 211 -9.82 16.61 -7.49
C GLY A 211 -8.84 15.44 -7.50
N VAL A 212 -8.83 14.69 -8.58
CA VAL A 212 -7.99 13.50 -8.76
C VAL A 212 -6.80 13.80 -9.65
N LEU A 213 -5.61 13.37 -9.22
CA LEU A 213 -4.38 13.41 -10.01
C LEU A 213 -4.02 11.99 -10.45
N SER A 214 -3.96 11.75 -11.77
CA SER A 214 -3.47 10.52 -12.38
C SER A 214 -2.09 10.76 -13.02
N ILE A 215 -1.23 9.76 -12.99
CA ILE A 215 0.11 9.85 -13.55
C ILE A 215 0.23 8.80 -14.65
N GLU A 216 0.62 9.23 -15.85
CA GLU A 216 0.77 8.38 -17.03
C GLU A 216 2.12 8.56 -17.70
N ASN A 217 2.54 7.55 -18.45
CA ASN A 217 3.72 7.67 -19.29
C ASN A 217 3.38 8.55 -20.51
N GLY A 218 4.10 9.64 -20.68
CA GLY A 218 4.02 10.48 -21.88
C GLY A 218 4.86 9.91 -23.02
N ASN A 219 4.50 10.28 -24.24
CA ASN A 219 5.27 9.88 -25.44
C ASN A 219 6.34 10.92 -25.84
N GLY A 220 6.46 12.02 -25.08
CA GLY A 220 7.35 13.14 -25.35
C GLY A 220 8.52 13.24 -24.36
N LEU A 221 9.37 14.24 -24.56
CA LEU A 221 10.45 14.59 -23.64
C LEU A 221 9.97 15.50 -22.50
N GLU A 222 8.89 16.24 -22.73
CA GLU A 222 8.33 17.20 -21.78
C GLU A 222 7.18 16.56 -21.00
N THR A 223 7.08 16.90 -19.72
CA THR A 223 5.95 16.51 -18.87
C THR A 223 4.83 17.53 -19.05
N ILE A 224 3.61 17.07 -19.30
CA ILE A 224 2.45 17.92 -19.53
C ILE A 224 1.29 17.52 -18.61
N VAL A 225 0.45 18.50 -18.25
CA VAL A 225 -0.76 18.27 -17.45
C VAL A 225 -1.98 18.54 -18.32
N GLU A 226 -2.80 17.51 -18.49
CA GLU A 226 -4.08 17.60 -19.20
C GLU A 226 -5.21 17.33 -18.21
N ILE A 227 -6.34 18.02 -18.39
CA ILE A 227 -7.54 17.76 -17.61
C ILE A 227 -8.47 16.92 -18.46
N GLU A 228 -8.87 15.78 -17.92
CA GLU A 228 -9.74 14.83 -18.59
C GLU A 228 -10.98 14.56 -17.73
N GLU A 229 -12.07 14.20 -18.38
CA GLU A 229 -13.28 13.77 -17.69
C GLU A 229 -13.02 12.45 -16.99
N GLY A 230 -13.50 12.35 -15.74
CA GLY A 230 -13.30 11.15 -14.94
C GLY A 230 -13.68 11.36 -13.49
N MET A 231 -13.57 10.30 -12.72
CA MET A 231 -13.83 10.35 -11.28
C MET A 231 -13.08 9.27 -10.53
N GLU A 232 -12.90 9.49 -9.23
CA GLU A 232 -12.41 8.48 -8.30
C GLU A 232 -13.50 8.03 -7.33
N ILE A 233 -13.53 6.74 -7.08
CA ILE A 233 -14.45 6.10 -6.14
C ILE A 233 -13.64 5.42 -5.04
N ASP A 234 -14.04 5.63 -3.78
CA ASP A 234 -13.40 5.05 -2.59
C ASP A 234 -13.78 3.56 -2.41
N ARG A 235 -13.56 2.79 -3.46
CA ARG A 235 -13.73 1.33 -3.51
C ARG A 235 -12.68 0.72 -4.42
N GLY A 236 -11.97 -0.30 -3.93
CA GLY A 236 -10.95 -1.00 -4.70
C GLY A 236 -11.46 -2.29 -5.35
N TYR A 237 -10.50 -3.10 -5.80
CA TYR A 237 -10.80 -4.38 -6.46
C TYR A 237 -11.46 -5.40 -5.51
N GLY A 238 -12.33 -6.26 -6.08
CA GLY A 238 -13.04 -7.29 -5.31
C GLY A 238 -12.17 -8.47 -4.88
N SER A 239 -11.00 -8.66 -5.48
CA SER A 239 -10.02 -9.68 -5.09
C SER A 239 -8.60 -9.27 -5.47
N PRO A 240 -7.59 -9.51 -4.60
CA PRO A 240 -6.17 -9.28 -4.93
C PRO A 240 -5.68 -10.06 -6.16
N GLN A 241 -6.37 -11.13 -6.54
CA GLN A 241 -6.02 -11.96 -7.71
C GLN A 241 -6.31 -11.27 -9.05
N PHE A 242 -7.02 -10.14 -9.04
CA PHE A 242 -7.22 -9.31 -10.23
C PHE A 242 -6.05 -8.38 -10.54
N VAL A 243 -5.14 -8.19 -9.60
CA VAL A 243 -3.96 -7.32 -9.74
C VAL A 243 -3.19 -7.66 -11.02
N THR A 244 -2.89 -6.63 -11.80
CA THR A 244 -2.08 -6.72 -13.03
C THR A 244 -0.64 -6.31 -12.78
N ASN A 245 -0.44 -5.30 -11.93
CA ASN A 245 0.86 -4.82 -11.51
C ASN A 245 1.14 -5.27 -10.06
N ASN A 246 1.91 -6.33 -9.91
CA ASN A 246 2.22 -6.92 -8.60
C ASN A 246 3.16 -6.06 -7.73
N GLU A 247 3.93 -5.16 -8.33
CA GLU A 247 4.85 -4.29 -7.61
C GLU A 247 4.09 -3.18 -6.85
N LYS A 248 3.12 -2.57 -7.55
CA LYS A 248 2.27 -1.51 -6.99
C LYS A 248 0.95 -2.02 -6.40
N LEU A 249 0.64 -3.31 -6.55
CA LEU A 249 -0.63 -3.94 -6.18
C LEU A 249 -1.85 -3.24 -6.82
N LEU A 250 -1.72 -2.84 -8.07
CA LEU A 250 -2.73 -2.15 -8.85
C LEU A 250 -3.31 -3.05 -9.95
N VAL A 251 -4.58 -2.80 -10.28
CA VAL A 251 -5.20 -3.26 -11.53
C VAL A 251 -5.20 -2.08 -12.50
N GLU A 252 -4.51 -2.21 -13.61
CA GLU A 252 -4.47 -1.21 -14.68
C GLU A 252 -5.08 -1.81 -15.93
N MET A 253 -6.05 -1.12 -16.51
CA MET A 253 -6.76 -1.51 -17.74
C MET A 253 -6.90 -0.31 -18.65
N GLU A 254 -6.57 -0.49 -19.93
CA GLU A 254 -6.77 0.50 -20.98
C GLU A 254 -7.95 0.10 -21.85
N ASN A 255 -8.73 1.08 -22.30
CA ASN A 255 -9.91 0.90 -23.17
C ASN A 255 -10.91 -0.12 -22.57
N ALA A 256 -11.21 0.03 -21.28
CA ALA A 256 -12.04 -0.90 -20.54
C ALA A 256 -13.53 -0.70 -20.81
N ARG A 257 -14.28 -1.80 -20.92
CA ARG A 257 -15.74 -1.80 -20.89
C ARG A 257 -16.24 -1.84 -19.47
N ILE A 258 -17.30 -1.09 -19.16
CA ILE A 258 -17.81 -0.95 -17.80
C ILE A 258 -19.22 -1.48 -17.71
N ILE A 259 -19.46 -2.39 -16.79
CA ILE A 259 -20.77 -2.95 -16.47
C ILE A 259 -21.19 -2.41 -15.11
N ILE A 260 -22.38 -1.81 -15.02
CA ILE A 260 -22.89 -1.20 -13.79
C ILE A 260 -24.24 -1.80 -13.44
N THR A 261 -24.32 -2.43 -12.26
CA THR A 261 -25.58 -3.01 -11.77
C THR A 261 -25.71 -2.83 -10.24
N ASP A 262 -26.96 -2.81 -9.75
CA ASP A 262 -27.27 -2.86 -8.33
C ASP A 262 -27.55 -4.29 -7.84
N GLU A 263 -27.38 -5.29 -8.71
CA GLU A 263 -27.56 -6.69 -8.34
C GLU A 263 -26.36 -7.25 -7.58
N LYS A 264 -26.66 -8.15 -6.63
CA LYS A 264 -25.65 -9.02 -6.02
C LYS A 264 -25.46 -10.25 -6.89
N ILE A 265 -24.25 -10.47 -7.38
CA ILE A 265 -23.93 -11.55 -8.30
C ILE A 265 -23.32 -12.72 -7.53
N GLU A 266 -24.06 -13.81 -7.42
CA GLU A 266 -23.63 -15.05 -6.74
C GLU A 266 -23.39 -16.19 -7.73
N GLN A 267 -24.11 -16.23 -8.85
CA GLN A 267 -24.08 -17.31 -9.83
C GLN A 267 -23.48 -16.83 -11.16
N VAL A 268 -22.60 -17.63 -11.73
CA VAL A 268 -21.94 -17.32 -13.02
C VAL A 268 -22.92 -17.30 -14.19
N LYS A 269 -23.96 -18.14 -14.13
CA LYS A 269 -24.94 -18.25 -15.24
C LYS A 269 -25.57 -16.93 -15.64
N ASP A 270 -25.68 -15.97 -14.72
CA ASP A 270 -26.28 -14.67 -14.97
C ASP A 270 -25.32 -13.74 -15.76
N LEU A 271 -24.01 -14.03 -15.71
CA LEU A 271 -22.96 -13.31 -16.43
C LEU A 271 -22.62 -13.95 -17.80
N VAL A 272 -22.84 -15.27 -17.95
CA VAL A 272 -22.38 -16.03 -19.13
C VAL A 272 -22.83 -15.39 -20.46
N PRO A 273 -24.10 -15.01 -20.66
CA PRO A 273 -24.53 -14.46 -21.94
C PRO A 273 -23.79 -13.18 -22.34
N LEU A 274 -23.49 -12.33 -21.36
CA LEU A 274 -22.76 -11.08 -21.58
C LEU A 274 -21.27 -11.34 -21.79
N LEU A 275 -20.66 -12.26 -21.02
CA LEU A 275 -19.24 -12.60 -21.17
C LEU A 275 -18.95 -13.30 -22.51
N GLU A 276 -19.89 -14.08 -23.04
CA GLU A 276 -19.79 -14.68 -24.38
C GLU A 276 -19.77 -13.59 -25.46
N GLN A 277 -20.68 -12.60 -25.39
CA GLN A 277 -20.70 -11.47 -26.32
C GLN A 277 -19.40 -10.65 -26.24
N ILE A 278 -18.86 -10.42 -25.05
CA ILE A 278 -17.58 -9.73 -24.83
C ILE A 278 -16.42 -10.51 -25.43
N THR A 279 -16.44 -11.83 -25.29
CA THR A 279 -15.40 -12.70 -25.87
C THR A 279 -15.46 -12.70 -27.39
N GLU A 280 -16.64 -12.75 -27.98
CA GLU A 280 -16.85 -12.65 -29.44
C GLU A 280 -16.41 -11.29 -30.00
N ALA A 281 -16.53 -10.21 -29.20
CA ALA A 281 -16.08 -8.87 -29.55
C ALA A 281 -14.55 -8.65 -29.40
N GLY A 282 -13.77 -9.69 -29.12
CA GLY A 282 -12.31 -9.62 -29.02
C GLY A 282 -11.77 -9.54 -27.61
N SER A 283 -12.56 -9.87 -26.59
CA SER A 283 -12.17 -9.91 -25.17
C SER A 283 -11.54 -8.60 -24.65
N PRO A 284 -12.17 -7.44 -24.85
CA PRO A 284 -11.69 -6.19 -24.27
C PRO A 284 -11.63 -6.30 -22.75
N PRO A 285 -10.79 -5.49 -22.07
CA PRO A 285 -10.80 -5.39 -20.62
C PRO A 285 -12.17 -4.99 -20.08
N VAL A 286 -12.60 -5.58 -18.97
CA VAL A 286 -13.93 -5.34 -18.39
C VAL A 286 -13.83 -5.05 -16.89
N LEU A 287 -14.49 -3.97 -16.46
CA LEU A 287 -14.75 -3.69 -15.06
C LEU A 287 -16.23 -3.97 -14.76
N LEU A 288 -16.49 -4.85 -13.83
CA LEU A 288 -17.82 -5.17 -13.33
C LEU A 288 -18.06 -4.47 -11.99
N ILE A 289 -18.98 -3.52 -11.97
CA ILE A 289 -19.45 -2.81 -10.76
C ILE A 289 -20.80 -3.40 -10.38
N ALA A 290 -20.85 -4.04 -9.21
CA ALA A 290 -22.06 -4.69 -8.70
C ALA A 290 -22.25 -4.42 -7.21
N GLU A 291 -23.45 -4.64 -6.66
CA GLU A 291 -23.62 -4.55 -5.20
C GLU A 291 -22.58 -5.37 -4.46
N ASP A 292 -22.42 -6.62 -4.87
CA ASP A 292 -21.33 -7.50 -4.45
C ASP A 292 -21.16 -8.64 -5.47
N VAL A 293 -19.94 -9.15 -5.61
CA VAL A 293 -19.65 -10.33 -6.42
C VAL A 293 -19.03 -11.38 -5.50
N VAL A 294 -19.74 -12.46 -5.25
CA VAL A 294 -19.34 -13.46 -4.24
C VAL A 294 -19.46 -14.89 -4.74
N GLY A 295 -18.95 -15.82 -3.96
CA GLY A 295 -19.15 -17.25 -4.14
C GLY A 295 -18.59 -17.78 -5.47
N GLU A 296 -19.44 -18.53 -6.19
CA GLU A 296 -19.08 -19.19 -7.45
C GLU A 296 -18.76 -18.18 -8.56
N ALA A 297 -19.48 -17.04 -8.61
CA ALA A 297 -19.26 -16.01 -9.61
C ALA A 297 -17.83 -15.43 -9.49
N LEU A 298 -17.44 -14.98 -8.29
CA LEU A 298 -16.10 -14.43 -8.07
C LEU A 298 -15.00 -15.45 -8.39
N ALA A 299 -15.15 -16.70 -7.90
CA ALA A 299 -14.17 -17.75 -8.14
C ALA A 299 -13.97 -18.03 -9.63
N THR A 300 -15.06 -18.06 -10.40
CA THR A 300 -15.00 -18.32 -11.84
C THR A 300 -14.36 -17.16 -12.61
N LEU A 301 -14.69 -15.91 -12.25
CA LEU A 301 -14.05 -14.73 -12.87
C LEU A 301 -12.54 -14.72 -12.61
N VAL A 302 -12.11 -15.01 -11.37
CA VAL A 302 -10.70 -15.11 -11.00
C VAL A 302 -10.00 -16.21 -11.80
N VAL A 303 -10.60 -17.42 -11.90
CA VAL A 303 -10.00 -18.53 -12.66
C VAL A 303 -9.84 -18.17 -14.15
N ASN A 304 -10.84 -17.53 -14.76
CA ASN A 304 -10.77 -17.12 -16.16
C ASN A 304 -9.74 -15.99 -16.39
N LYS A 305 -9.61 -15.06 -15.45
CA LYS A 305 -8.54 -14.04 -15.47
C LYS A 305 -7.16 -14.68 -15.40
N LEU A 306 -6.94 -15.59 -14.44
CA LEU A 306 -5.65 -16.28 -14.27
C LEU A 306 -5.30 -17.17 -15.48
N ARG A 307 -6.28 -17.70 -16.19
CA ARG A 307 -6.11 -18.45 -17.44
C ARG A 307 -5.88 -17.55 -18.67
N GLY A 308 -6.01 -16.24 -18.53
CA GLY A 308 -5.89 -15.30 -19.65
C GLY A 308 -7.05 -15.35 -20.66
N VAL A 309 -8.18 -16.00 -20.32
CA VAL A 309 -9.36 -16.09 -21.19
C VAL A 309 -10.13 -14.77 -21.19
N LEU A 310 -10.25 -14.16 -20.00
CA LEU A 310 -10.94 -12.89 -19.80
C LEU A 310 -10.02 -11.91 -19.06
N ASN A 311 -9.97 -10.66 -19.52
CA ASN A 311 -9.35 -9.57 -18.78
C ASN A 311 -10.43 -8.81 -18.01
N ILE A 312 -10.79 -9.30 -16.83
CA ILE A 312 -11.88 -8.78 -16.01
C ILE A 312 -11.41 -8.44 -14.59
N THR A 313 -11.99 -7.41 -14.02
CA THR A 313 -11.92 -7.08 -12.59
C THR A 313 -13.30 -6.73 -12.06
N THR A 314 -13.46 -6.77 -10.75
CA THR A 314 -14.72 -6.43 -10.09
C THR A 314 -14.52 -5.34 -9.06
N MET A 315 -15.52 -4.50 -8.90
CA MET A 315 -15.60 -3.46 -7.86
C MET A 315 -16.95 -3.58 -7.13
N LYS A 316 -16.90 -3.45 -5.82
CA LYS A 316 -18.11 -3.36 -5.02
C LYS A 316 -18.71 -1.96 -5.14
N ALA A 317 -20.02 -1.87 -5.38
CA ALA A 317 -20.72 -0.61 -5.51
C ALA A 317 -20.54 0.28 -4.26
N PRO A 318 -20.27 1.57 -4.44
CA PRO A 318 -20.11 2.52 -3.34
C PRO A 318 -21.44 2.85 -2.67
N GLY A 319 -21.42 3.14 -1.36
CA GLY A 319 -22.61 3.54 -0.61
C GLY A 319 -23.59 2.40 -0.30
N PHE A 320 -24.75 2.78 0.25
CA PHE A 320 -25.82 1.87 0.67
C PHE A 320 -27.19 2.48 0.32
N GLY A 321 -28.20 1.61 0.04
CA GLY A 321 -29.59 2.02 -0.20
C GLY A 321 -29.70 2.97 -1.42
N GLU A 322 -30.52 4.02 -1.29
CA GLU A 322 -30.75 5.00 -2.37
C GLU A 322 -29.49 5.77 -2.79
N ARG A 323 -28.55 5.98 -1.86
CA ARG A 323 -27.26 6.60 -2.21
C ARG A 323 -26.43 5.75 -3.14
N ARG A 324 -26.47 4.41 -2.99
CA ARG A 324 -25.78 3.49 -3.91
C ARG A 324 -26.32 3.68 -5.32
N LYS A 325 -27.64 3.74 -5.47
CA LYS A 325 -28.29 3.95 -6.79
C LYS A 325 -27.85 5.29 -7.41
N ALA A 326 -27.83 6.34 -6.59
CA ALA A 326 -27.43 7.66 -7.05
C ALA A 326 -25.96 7.70 -7.51
N LEU A 327 -25.04 7.07 -6.74
CA LEU A 327 -23.62 6.98 -7.11
C LEU A 327 -23.40 6.10 -8.35
N LEU A 328 -24.14 4.98 -8.48
CA LEU A 328 -24.08 4.14 -9.68
C LEU A 328 -24.59 4.88 -10.91
N GLN A 329 -25.61 5.74 -10.77
CA GLN A 329 -26.05 6.63 -11.86
C GLN A 329 -24.98 7.65 -12.23
N ASP A 330 -24.30 8.24 -11.26
CA ASP A 330 -23.22 9.19 -11.52
C ASP A 330 -22.07 8.52 -12.30
N ILE A 331 -21.68 7.31 -11.89
CA ILE A 331 -20.67 6.52 -12.62
C ILE A 331 -21.16 6.17 -14.04
N ALA A 332 -22.44 5.83 -14.20
CA ALA A 332 -23.02 5.49 -15.49
C ALA A 332 -22.98 6.69 -16.46
N ILE A 333 -23.26 7.90 -15.96
CA ILE A 333 -23.19 9.13 -16.75
C ILE A 333 -21.75 9.42 -17.18
N VAL A 334 -20.78 9.34 -16.25
CA VAL A 334 -19.36 9.58 -16.55
C VAL A 334 -18.82 8.60 -17.60
N THR A 335 -19.22 7.34 -17.53
CA THR A 335 -18.71 6.27 -18.39
C THR A 335 -19.55 6.01 -19.64
N GLY A 336 -20.67 6.71 -19.78
CA GLY A 336 -21.63 6.48 -20.88
C GLY A 336 -22.29 5.09 -20.81
N SER A 337 -22.36 4.47 -19.63
CA SER A 337 -22.92 3.14 -19.40
C SER A 337 -24.42 3.22 -19.13
N GLN A 338 -25.14 2.17 -19.51
CA GLN A 338 -26.49 1.98 -19.02
C GLN A 338 -26.45 1.39 -17.59
N TYR A 339 -27.07 2.09 -16.63
CA TYR A 339 -27.24 1.55 -15.29
C TYR A 339 -28.29 0.42 -15.30
N LEU A 340 -27.84 -0.80 -15.03
CA LEU A 340 -28.69 -1.99 -15.01
C LEU A 340 -29.36 -2.10 -13.63
N ALA A 341 -30.49 -1.43 -13.49
CA ALA A 341 -31.26 -1.39 -12.25
C ALA A 341 -32.30 -2.51 -12.24
N LYS A 342 -32.27 -3.34 -11.21
CA LYS A 342 -33.23 -4.44 -11.01
C LYS A 342 -34.66 -3.93 -10.90
N ASP A 343 -34.86 -2.79 -10.25
CA ASP A 343 -36.18 -2.16 -10.09
C ASP A 343 -36.80 -1.74 -11.43
N LEU A 344 -35.97 -1.51 -12.45
CA LEU A 344 -36.41 -1.19 -13.81
C LEU A 344 -36.55 -2.42 -14.71
N GLY A 345 -36.33 -3.62 -14.17
CA GLY A 345 -36.37 -4.88 -14.91
C GLY A 345 -35.14 -5.09 -15.81
N LEU A 346 -34.09 -4.30 -15.63
CA LEU A 346 -32.83 -4.46 -16.33
C LEU A 346 -31.91 -5.34 -15.48
N SER A 347 -31.37 -6.42 -16.08
CA SER A 347 -30.45 -7.33 -15.40
C SER A 347 -29.21 -7.58 -16.24
N VAL A 348 -28.14 -8.01 -15.61
CA VAL A 348 -26.89 -8.37 -16.29
C VAL A 348 -27.10 -9.48 -17.32
N ALA A 349 -28.03 -10.39 -17.07
CA ALA A 349 -28.36 -11.48 -17.98
C ALA A 349 -29.02 -11.02 -19.30
N THR A 350 -29.65 -9.85 -19.31
CA THR A 350 -30.30 -9.26 -20.50
C THR A 350 -29.48 -8.14 -21.16
N ALA A 351 -28.35 -7.80 -20.57
CA ALA A 351 -27.47 -6.75 -21.05
C ALA A 351 -26.82 -7.11 -22.40
N THR A 352 -26.58 -6.09 -23.21
CA THR A 352 -25.89 -6.23 -24.50
C THR A 352 -24.60 -5.39 -24.49
N ILE A 353 -23.72 -5.62 -25.45
CA ILE A 353 -22.47 -4.85 -25.57
C ILE A 353 -22.75 -3.33 -25.69
N ASP A 354 -23.82 -2.92 -26.34
CA ASP A 354 -24.19 -1.52 -26.52
C ASP A 354 -24.62 -0.85 -25.19
N SER A 355 -24.99 -1.63 -24.18
CA SER A 355 -25.32 -1.12 -22.84
C SER A 355 -24.08 -0.91 -21.95
N LEU A 356 -22.91 -1.33 -22.41
CA LEU A 356 -21.66 -1.21 -21.65
C LEU A 356 -21.06 0.17 -21.84
N GLY A 357 -20.61 0.75 -20.71
CA GLY A 357 -19.84 1.96 -20.72
C GLY A 357 -18.41 1.76 -21.23
N PHE A 358 -17.74 2.88 -21.40
CA PHE A 358 -16.35 2.91 -21.84
C PHE A 358 -15.53 3.81 -20.92
N ALA A 359 -14.34 3.36 -20.55
CA ALA A 359 -13.31 4.20 -19.95
C ALA A 359 -11.99 3.99 -20.68
N ARG A 360 -11.32 5.08 -21.00
CA ARG A 360 -10.01 5.05 -21.65
C ARG A 360 -8.99 4.35 -20.74
N LYS A 361 -9.04 4.64 -19.45
CA LYS A 361 -8.21 3.99 -18.43
C LYS A 361 -8.98 3.75 -17.15
N VAL A 362 -8.75 2.60 -16.55
CA VAL A 362 -9.23 2.25 -15.21
C VAL A 362 -8.03 1.84 -14.37
N THR A 363 -7.84 2.48 -13.23
CA THR A 363 -6.82 2.13 -12.25
C THR A 363 -7.49 1.79 -10.93
N GLN A 364 -7.33 0.55 -10.45
CA GLN A 364 -7.86 0.12 -9.14
C GLN A 364 -6.73 -0.20 -8.17
N ALA A 365 -6.75 0.46 -7.03
CA ALA A 365 -5.98 0.09 -5.85
C ALA A 365 -6.81 -0.83 -4.92
N ALA A 366 -6.26 -1.15 -3.76
CA ALA A 366 -6.99 -1.94 -2.75
C ALA A 366 -8.23 -1.20 -2.21
N THR A 367 -8.23 0.12 -2.20
CA THR A 367 -9.26 0.96 -1.57
C THR A 367 -9.95 1.92 -2.52
N THR A 368 -9.35 2.24 -3.67
CA THR A 368 -9.84 3.26 -4.61
C THR A 368 -9.88 2.73 -6.04
N THR A 369 -10.75 3.30 -6.86
CA THR A 369 -10.83 3.06 -8.30
C THR A 369 -10.99 4.39 -9.02
N THR A 370 -10.08 4.70 -9.93
CA THR A 370 -10.09 5.90 -10.77
C THR A 370 -10.51 5.52 -12.19
N PHE A 371 -11.46 6.26 -12.75
CA PHE A 371 -11.90 6.14 -14.15
C PHE A 371 -11.49 7.40 -14.90
N ILE A 372 -10.88 7.22 -16.05
CA ILE A 372 -10.68 8.28 -17.04
C ILE A 372 -11.60 7.95 -18.20
N ALA A 373 -12.63 8.78 -18.36
CA ALA A 373 -13.66 8.60 -19.39
C ALA A 373 -13.25 9.20 -20.73
N ASP A 374 -14.11 9.11 -21.72
CA ASP A 374 -13.94 9.81 -22.98
C ASP A 374 -14.70 11.15 -22.93
N SER A 375 -14.16 12.18 -23.58
CA SER A 375 -14.74 13.54 -23.62
C SER A 375 -16.19 13.63 -24.15
N ALA A 376 -16.71 12.53 -24.70
CA ALA A 376 -18.07 12.45 -25.20
C ALA A 376 -19.18 12.61 -24.14
N SER A 377 -18.88 12.43 -22.86
CA SER A 377 -19.87 12.47 -21.76
C SER A 377 -19.99 13.84 -21.05
N ARG A 378 -19.26 14.85 -21.49
CA ARG A 378 -19.18 16.17 -20.81
C ARG A 378 -20.53 16.87 -20.66
N ASP A 379 -21.32 16.92 -21.73
CA ASP A 379 -22.62 17.59 -21.68
C ASP A 379 -23.58 16.92 -20.68
N ASP A 380 -23.55 15.58 -20.58
CA ASP A 380 -24.37 14.82 -19.65
C ASP A 380 -23.88 15.00 -18.20
N ILE A 381 -22.56 15.11 -17.98
CA ILE A 381 -21.96 15.43 -16.69
C ILE A 381 -22.38 16.82 -16.22
N ASP A 382 -22.30 17.84 -17.09
CA ASP A 382 -22.70 19.20 -16.76
C ASP A 382 -24.20 19.30 -16.42
N LEU A 383 -25.06 18.59 -17.14
CA LEU A 383 -26.48 18.47 -16.81
C LEU A 383 -26.69 17.83 -15.43
N ARG A 384 -25.94 16.77 -15.13
CA ARG A 384 -26.03 16.09 -13.82
C ARG A 384 -25.57 16.99 -12.68
N VAL A 385 -24.47 17.69 -12.87
CA VAL A 385 -23.96 18.69 -11.89
C VAL A 385 -24.99 19.79 -11.64
N ALA A 386 -25.67 20.28 -12.69
CA ALA A 386 -26.73 21.25 -12.55
C ALA A 386 -27.92 20.72 -11.71
N GLN A 387 -28.33 19.46 -11.95
CA GLN A 387 -29.36 18.79 -11.15
C GLN A 387 -28.95 18.69 -9.66
N LEU A 388 -27.74 18.23 -9.39
CA LEU A 388 -27.24 18.11 -8.02
C LEU A 388 -27.12 19.46 -7.30
N LYS A 389 -26.75 20.53 -8.01
CA LYS A 389 -26.74 21.89 -7.45
C LYS A 389 -28.15 22.38 -7.11
N GLN A 390 -29.16 22.00 -7.90
CA GLN A 390 -30.54 22.29 -7.56
C GLN A 390 -30.97 21.52 -6.31
N GLU A 391 -30.72 20.20 -6.25
CA GLU A 391 -31.00 19.38 -5.05
C GLU A 391 -30.30 19.95 -3.80
N LEU A 392 -29.06 20.42 -3.94
CA LEU A 392 -28.30 21.06 -2.86
C LEU A 392 -28.97 22.33 -2.35
N SER A 393 -29.58 23.12 -3.24
CA SER A 393 -30.28 24.36 -2.87
C SER A 393 -31.62 24.11 -2.17
N GLU A 394 -32.21 22.94 -2.34
CA GLU A 394 -33.51 22.53 -1.79
C GLU A 394 -33.39 21.74 -0.48
N THR A 395 -32.15 21.31 -0.12
CA THR A 395 -31.90 20.43 1.02
C THR A 395 -31.56 21.20 2.29
N ASP A 396 -32.32 20.96 3.37
CA ASP A 396 -32.10 21.55 4.71
C ASP A 396 -31.19 20.67 5.61
N SER A 397 -30.88 19.44 5.20
CA SER A 397 -30.09 18.49 5.98
C SER A 397 -28.59 18.77 5.82
N VAL A 398 -27.89 19.12 6.91
CA VAL A 398 -26.43 19.37 6.91
C VAL A 398 -25.65 18.17 6.37
N TYR A 399 -26.08 16.96 6.70
CA TYR A 399 -25.44 15.74 6.23
C TYR A 399 -25.63 15.51 4.72
N ASP A 400 -26.84 15.74 4.20
CA ASP A 400 -27.11 15.58 2.78
C ASP A 400 -26.46 16.70 1.96
N THR A 401 -26.42 17.92 2.49
CA THR A 401 -25.66 19.05 1.92
C THR A 401 -24.19 18.69 1.73
N GLN A 402 -23.54 18.11 2.76
CA GLN A 402 -22.16 17.69 2.67
C GLN A 402 -21.96 16.61 1.60
N LYS A 403 -22.84 15.60 1.54
CA LYS A 403 -22.75 14.50 0.58
C LYS A 403 -23.07 14.91 -0.85
N LEU A 404 -23.98 15.83 -1.06
CA LEU A 404 -24.25 16.41 -2.38
C LEU A 404 -23.07 17.27 -2.86
N SER A 405 -22.49 18.07 -1.97
CA SER A 405 -21.28 18.84 -2.29
C SER A 405 -20.10 17.96 -2.69
N GLU A 406 -19.87 16.87 -1.95
CA GLU A 406 -18.84 15.87 -2.30
C GLU A 406 -19.08 15.23 -3.67
N ARG A 407 -20.33 14.88 -4.01
CA ARG A 407 -20.68 14.32 -5.33
C ARG A 407 -20.47 15.34 -6.46
N ILE A 408 -20.87 16.60 -6.22
CA ILE A 408 -20.66 17.68 -7.19
C ILE A 408 -19.16 17.89 -7.43
N ALA A 409 -18.34 17.92 -6.37
CA ALA A 409 -16.89 18.07 -6.48
C ALA A 409 -16.26 16.92 -7.29
N LYS A 410 -16.63 15.66 -7.01
CA LYS A 410 -16.14 14.49 -7.74
C LYS A 410 -16.55 14.46 -9.22
N LEU A 411 -17.73 14.98 -9.59
CA LEU A 411 -18.20 15.03 -10.98
C LEU A 411 -17.64 16.22 -11.75
N ALA A 412 -17.58 17.40 -11.11
CA ALA A 412 -17.19 18.65 -11.77
C ALA A 412 -15.66 18.82 -11.86
N GLY A 413 -14.90 18.18 -10.95
CA GLY A 413 -13.45 18.34 -10.85
C GLY A 413 -12.69 17.64 -11.97
N GLY A 414 -13.21 16.55 -12.52
CA GLY A 414 -12.49 15.72 -13.49
C GLY A 414 -11.24 15.06 -12.90
N VAL A 415 -10.35 14.63 -13.77
CA VAL A 415 -9.05 14.03 -13.43
C VAL A 415 -7.94 14.82 -14.11
N ALA A 416 -7.00 15.36 -13.34
CA ALA A 416 -5.78 15.92 -13.93
C ALA A 416 -4.81 14.76 -14.24
N VAL A 417 -4.48 14.57 -15.50
CA VAL A 417 -3.56 13.54 -15.98
C VAL A 417 -2.20 14.17 -16.22
N ILE A 418 -1.21 13.79 -15.43
CA ILE A 418 0.18 14.19 -15.62
C ILE A 418 0.86 13.15 -16.52
N LYS A 419 1.12 13.54 -17.77
CA LYS A 419 1.84 12.71 -18.75
C LYS A 419 3.33 13.00 -18.63
N VAL A 420 4.06 12.05 -18.02
CA VAL A 420 5.48 12.23 -17.68
C VAL A 420 6.34 11.98 -18.92
N GLY A 421 7.17 12.96 -19.27
CA GLY A 421 8.15 12.87 -20.36
C GLY A 421 9.57 12.72 -19.86
N ALA A 422 10.38 11.88 -20.54
CA ALA A 422 11.79 11.72 -20.24
C ALA A 422 12.57 11.23 -21.48
N ALA A 423 13.90 11.37 -21.44
CA ALA A 423 14.77 10.91 -22.52
C ALA A 423 15.09 9.40 -22.45
N THR A 424 15.02 8.82 -21.26
CA THR A 424 15.31 7.40 -21.00
C THR A 424 14.24 6.79 -20.09
N GLU A 425 14.05 5.48 -20.17
CA GLU A 425 13.11 4.75 -19.33
C GLU A 425 13.46 4.86 -17.84
N ALA A 426 14.74 4.80 -17.49
CA ALA A 426 15.19 4.97 -16.10
C ALA A 426 14.88 6.38 -15.55
N GLU A 427 15.03 7.42 -16.37
CA GLU A 427 14.64 8.79 -16.00
C GLU A 427 13.12 8.93 -15.88
N LEU A 428 12.37 8.27 -16.76
CA LEU A 428 10.90 8.27 -16.72
C LEU A 428 10.38 7.70 -15.40
N GLU A 429 10.88 6.55 -14.99
CA GLU A 429 10.46 5.90 -13.75
C GLU A 429 10.88 6.72 -12.51
N ASP A 430 12.09 7.30 -12.47
CA ASP A 430 12.51 8.18 -11.38
C ASP A 430 11.61 9.44 -11.27
N LYS A 431 11.34 10.11 -12.41
CA LYS A 431 10.41 11.26 -12.42
C LYS A 431 9.01 10.90 -11.98
N LYS A 432 8.52 9.75 -12.42
CA LYS A 432 7.18 9.27 -12.06
C LYS A 432 7.04 9.00 -10.57
N LEU A 433 8.03 8.33 -9.95
CA LEU A 433 8.06 8.10 -8.51
C LEU A 433 8.06 9.44 -7.74
N ARG A 434 8.88 10.41 -8.14
CA ARG A 434 8.92 11.74 -7.50
C ARG A 434 7.61 12.50 -7.63
N ILE A 435 6.93 12.41 -8.77
CA ILE A 435 5.61 13.04 -8.96
C ILE A 435 4.56 12.32 -8.11
N GLU A 436 4.65 10.99 -7.97
CA GLU A 436 3.76 10.19 -7.12
C GLU A 436 3.91 10.56 -5.64
N ASP A 437 5.15 10.69 -5.16
CA ASP A 437 5.45 11.12 -3.79
C ASP A 437 4.93 12.55 -3.55
N ALA A 438 5.24 13.48 -4.47
CA ALA A 438 4.80 14.86 -4.36
C ALA A 438 3.27 15.01 -4.39
N LYS A 439 2.57 14.24 -5.22
CA LYS A 439 1.11 14.15 -5.23
C LYS A 439 0.59 13.70 -3.86
N ASN A 440 1.10 12.57 -3.35
CA ASN A 440 0.63 11.98 -2.10
C ASN A 440 0.91 12.90 -0.90
N ALA A 441 2.11 13.50 -0.83
CA ALA A 441 2.47 14.48 0.19
C ALA A 441 1.54 15.71 0.16
N THR A 442 1.20 16.17 -1.03
CA THR A 442 0.32 17.34 -1.18
C THR A 442 -1.10 17.04 -0.68
N PHE A 443 -1.68 15.89 -1.05
CA PHE A 443 -2.98 15.50 -0.51
C PHE A 443 -2.94 15.29 1.02
N ALA A 444 -1.86 14.69 1.55
CA ALA A 444 -1.66 14.55 2.98
C ALA A 444 -1.57 15.90 3.71
N ALA A 445 -0.96 16.92 3.08
CA ALA A 445 -0.89 18.28 3.61
C ALA A 445 -2.25 19.00 3.58
N VAL A 446 -3.01 18.85 2.51
CA VAL A 446 -4.36 19.42 2.40
C VAL A 446 -5.30 18.79 3.44
N GLU A 447 -5.18 17.48 3.70
CA GLU A 447 -6.04 16.74 4.63
C GLU A 447 -5.76 17.08 6.10
N GLU A 448 -4.50 17.16 6.52
CA GLU A 448 -4.15 17.29 7.94
C GLU A 448 -3.30 18.53 8.28
N GLY A 449 -2.91 19.34 7.30
CA GLY A 449 -2.04 20.50 7.50
C GLY A 449 -0.55 20.19 7.42
N ILE A 450 0.27 21.19 7.72
CA ILE A 450 1.72 21.21 7.57
C ILE A 450 2.46 21.48 8.88
N VAL A 451 3.71 21.04 8.94
CA VAL A 451 4.64 21.28 10.04
C VAL A 451 6.01 21.68 9.48
N PRO A 452 6.92 22.27 10.26
CA PRO A 452 8.28 22.53 9.83
C PRO A 452 8.98 21.25 9.36
N GLY A 453 9.59 21.29 8.17
CA GLY A 453 10.24 20.16 7.53
C GLY A 453 11.67 19.91 7.98
N GLY A 454 12.44 19.17 7.18
CA GLY A 454 13.85 18.91 7.42
C GLY A 454 14.14 18.19 8.74
N GLY A 455 13.15 17.52 9.34
CA GLY A 455 13.24 16.86 10.63
C GLY A 455 13.19 17.83 11.82
N ALA A 456 13.02 19.14 11.62
CA ALA A 456 12.96 20.13 12.71
C ALA A 456 11.77 19.89 13.63
N ALA A 457 10.57 19.62 13.09
CA ALA A 457 9.39 19.28 13.91
C ALA A 457 9.66 18.12 14.86
N LEU A 458 10.37 17.07 14.42
CA LEU A 458 10.71 15.92 15.25
C LEU A 458 11.70 16.30 16.37
N VAL A 459 12.67 17.16 16.09
CA VAL A 459 13.61 17.67 17.11
C VAL A 459 12.88 18.49 18.16
N HIS A 460 12.00 19.41 17.76
CA HIS A 460 11.22 20.21 18.71
C HIS A 460 10.27 19.34 19.55
N LEU A 461 9.63 18.33 18.94
CA LEU A 461 8.81 17.36 19.67
C LEU A 461 9.63 16.57 20.70
N SER A 462 10.89 16.26 20.42
CA SER A 462 11.76 15.55 21.37
C SER A 462 12.00 16.36 22.66
N VAL A 463 12.03 17.69 22.57
CA VAL A 463 12.16 18.58 23.74
C VAL A 463 10.91 18.53 24.62
N LEU A 464 9.72 18.44 24.02
CA LEU A 464 8.43 18.40 24.75
C LEU A 464 8.25 17.07 25.52
N ILE A 465 8.95 16.01 25.18
CA ILE A 465 8.88 14.72 25.88
C ILE A 465 9.37 14.82 27.32
N GLU A 466 10.30 15.73 27.63
CA GLU A 466 10.83 15.86 29.00
C GLU A 466 9.72 16.24 30.00
N GLU A 467 8.82 17.16 29.65
CA GLU A 467 7.65 17.51 30.48
C GLU A 467 6.68 16.33 30.61
N PHE A 468 6.45 15.59 29.52
CA PHE A 468 5.57 14.42 29.53
C PHE A 468 6.10 13.30 30.40
N LYS A 469 7.42 13.05 30.36
CA LYS A 469 8.12 12.04 31.15
C LYS A 469 7.90 12.25 32.66
N GLU A 470 7.84 13.51 33.14
CA GLU A 470 7.58 13.80 34.55
C GLU A 470 6.14 13.41 34.98
N THR A 471 5.21 13.28 34.07
CA THR A 471 3.83 12.83 34.37
C THR A 471 3.72 11.33 34.61
N LEU A 472 4.72 10.54 34.19
CA LEU A 472 4.74 9.09 34.34
C LEU A 472 5.29 8.68 35.71
N THR A 473 4.73 7.62 36.27
CA THR A 473 5.12 7.10 37.59
C THR A 473 6.07 5.90 37.50
N ASP A 474 5.95 5.08 36.45
CA ASP A 474 6.76 3.87 36.25
C ASP A 474 8.14 4.23 35.65
N PRO A 475 9.27 3.86 36.29
CA PRO A 475 10.60 4.13 35.75
C PRO A 475 10.86 3.49 34.36
N GLU A 476 10.28 2.32 34.10
CA GLU A 476 10.46 1.63 32.82
C GLU A 476 9.61 2.26 31.70
N GLU A 477 8.44 2.82 32.04
CA GLU A 477 7.69 3.65 31.09
C GLU A 477 8.44 4.95 30.77
N LYS A 478 9.09 5.59 31.77
CA LYS A 478 9.97 6.75 31.52
C LYS A 478 11.13 6.41 30.59
N LEU A 479 11.70 5.21 30.74
CA LEU A 479 12.74 4.72 29.84
C LEU A 479 12.22 4.57 28.39
N GLY A 480 10.97 4.12 28.22
CA GLY A 480 10.29 4.09 26.92
C GLY A 480 10.20 5.47 26.27
N CYS A 481 9.87 6.50 27.07
CA CYS A 481 9.86 7.90 26.59
C CYS A 481 11.25 8.37 26.15
N GLU A 482 12.30 8.05 26.93
CA GLU A 482 13.69 8.43 26.59
C GLU A 482 14.17 7.77 25.28
N ILE A 483 13.74 6.54 25.02
CA ILE A 483 14.04 5.85 23.76
C ILE A 483 13.45 6.62 22.58
N VAL A 484 12.18 7.00 22.67
CA VAL A 484 11.52 7.78 21.62
C VAL A 484 12.17 9.16 21.46
N GLN A 485 12.44 9.85 22.57
CA GLN A 485 13.10 11.15 22.58
C GLN A 485 14.44 11.13 21.83
N LYS A 486 15.27 10.12 22.09
CA LYS A 486 16.57 9.96 21.42
C LYS A 486 16.44 9.59 19.94
N ALA A 487 15.40 8.85 19.58
CA ALA A 487 15.17 8.46 18.20
C ALA A 487 14.65 9.62 17.32
N LEU A 488 13.83 10.51 17.87
CA LEU A 488 13.22 11.61 17.13
C LEU A 488 14.23 12.56 16.49
N VAL A 489 15.41 12.69 17.05
CA VAL A 489 16.44 13.59 16.50
C VAL A 489 17.20 13.00 15.31
N ALA A 490 17.07 11.69 15.08
CA ALA A 490 17.84 10.99 14.07
C ALA A 490 17.59 11.45 12.64
N PRO A 491 16.35 11.71 12.18
CA PRO A 491 16.13 12.19 10.82
C PRO A 491 16.84 13.51 10.52
N CYS A 492 16.74 14.50 11.41
CA CYS A 492 17.45 15.77 11.28
C CYS A 492 18.98 15.57 11.25
N ARG A 493 19.50 14.71 12.12
CA ARG A 493 20.93 14.33 12.15
C ARG A 493 21.38 13.73 10.82
N TRP A 494 20.61 12.81 10.24
CA TRP A 494 20.93 12.19 8.96
C TRP A 494 20.89 13.19 7.80
N ILE A 495 19.92 14.11 7.78
CA ILE A 495 19.86 15.20 6.77
C ILE A 495 21.13 16.05 6.83
N GLY A 496 21.59 16.42 8.04
CA GLY A 496 22.83 17.15 8.24
C GLY A 496 24.05 16.37 7.75
N ASN A 497 24.17 15.10 8.14
CA ASN A 497 25.28 14.24 7.73
C ASN A 497 25.34 14.04 6.21
N ASN A 498 24.18 13.81 5.55
CA ASN A 498 24.10 13.69 4.10
C ASN A 498 24.45 15.01 3.39
N ALA A 499 24.22 16.15 4.05
CA ALA A 499 24.63 17.46 3.57
C ALA A 499 26.13 17.77 3.80
N GLY A 500 26.86 16.88 4.50
CA GLY A 500 28.27 17.05 4.79
C GLY A 500 28.57 17.95 6.00
N VAL A 501 27.59 18.15 6.88
CA VAL A 501 27.69 18.92 8.12
C VAL A 501 27.48 17.98 9.30
N GLU A 502 28.10 18.26 10.46
CA GLU A 502 27.92 17.48 11.68
C GLU A 502 26.47 17.57 12.17
N GLY A 503 25.71 16.48 12.02
CA GLY A 503 24.27 16.43 12.30
C GLY A 503 23.92 16.69 13.77
N ASP A 504 24.76 16.24 14.72
CA ASP A 504 24.53 16.45 16.15
C ASP A 504 24.63 17.92 16.55
N VAL A 505 25.47 18.72 15.86
CA VAL A 505 25.55 20.17 16.06
C VAL A 505 24.25 20.84 15.58
N ILE A 506 23.73 20.40 14.43
CA ILE A 506 22.46 20.91 13.90
C ILE A 506 21.33 20.62 14.90
N VAL A 507 21.19 19.38 15.32
CA VAL A 507 20.17 18.95 16.30
C VAL A 507 20.24 19.77 17.59
N SER A 508 21.44 19.93 18.15
CA SER A 508 21.64 20.68 19.39
C SER A 508 21.22 22.15 19.26
N ARG A 509 21.42 22.75 18.10
CA ARG A 509 21.03 24.14 17.83
C ARG A 509 19.52 24.25 17.58
N VAL A 510 18.96 23.41 16.72
CA VAL A 510 17.52 23.42 16.42
C VAL A 510 16.68 23.18 17.69
N ALA A 511 17.14 22.32 18.60
CA ALA A 511 16.44 22.06 19.87
C ALA A 511 16.31 23.31 20.79
N GLN A 512 17.11 24.36 20.58
CA GLN A 512 17.08 25.59 21.36
C GLN A 512 16.31 26.74 20.68
N GLU A 513 15.95 26.55 19.42
CA GLU A 513 15.24 27.54 18.62
C GLU A 513 13.70 27.39 18.75
N PRO A 514 12.89 28.39 18.37
CA PRO A 514 11.45 28.28 18.27
C PRO A 514 10.97 27.21 17.28
N TRP A 515 9.70 26.79 17.40
CA TRP A 515 9.08 25.72 16.59
C TRP A 515 9.27 25.87 15.08
N GLU A 516 9.17 27.10 14.56
CA GLU A 516 9.26 27.39 13.13
C GLU A 516 10.70 27.37 12.58
N ILE A 517 11.70 27.49 13.47
CA ILE A 517 13.10 27.59 13.07
C ILE A 517 13.73 26.21 12.96
N GLY A 518 14.41 25.97 11.85
CA GLY A 518 15.16 24.75 11.61
C GLY A 518 16.33 24.98 10.65
N TYR A 519 17.03 23.90 10.30
CA TYR A 519 18.16 23.94 9.40
C TYR A 519 17.74 23.64 7.97
N ASN A 520 17.96 24.59 7.06
CA ASN A 520 17.77 24.37 5.63
C ASN A 520 19.06 23.77 5.02
N ALA A 521 19.04 22.49 4.70
CA ALA A 521 20.20 21.77 4.19
C ALA A 521 20.60 22.16 2.74
N MET A 522 19.72 22.86 2.01
CA MET A 522 20.06 23.42 0.69
C MET A 522 20.89 24.68 0.80
N SER A 523 20.45 25.67 1.59
CA SER A 523 21.15 26.94 1.79
C SER A 523 22.29 26.82 2.80
N GLY A 524 22.24 25.86 3.73
CA GLY A 524 23.21 25.76 4.84
C GLY A 524 22.92 26.70 5.99
N GLU A 525 21.74 27.32 6.07
CA GLU A 525 21.38 28.34 7.04
C GLU A 525 20.24 27.89 7.95
N TYR A 526 20.13 28.51 9.13
CA TYR A 526 19.00 28.39 10.03
C TYR A 526 17.97 29.47 9.71
N ALA A 527 16.75 29.08 9.42
CA ALA A 527 15.70 30.00 8.98
C ALA A 527 14.32 29.54 9.48
N ASN A 528 13.33 30.40 9.33
CA ASN A 528 11.92 30.00 9.47
C ASN A 528 11.57 29.07 8.30
N LEU A 529 11.38 27.79 8.61
CA LEU A 529 11.17 26.76 7.60
C LEU A 529 9.80 26.88 6.94
N ILE A 530 8.81 27.39 7.64
CA ILE A 530 7.48 27.61 7.07
C ILE A 530 7.52 28.74 6.04
N GLU A 531 8.21 29.85 6.34
CA GLU A 531 8.34 30.98 5.42
C GLU A 531 9.25 30.65 4.22
N THR A 532 10.26 29.82 4.43
CA THR A 532 11.18 29.40 3.35
C THR A 532 10.64 28.23 2.53
N GLY A 533 9.42 27.73 2.83
CA GLY A 533 8.78 26.64 2.11
C GLY A 533 9.35 25.25 2.41
N VAL A 534 10.21 25.09 3.44
CA VAL A 534 10.72 23.78 3.87
C VAL A 534 9.73 23.17 4.86
N ILE A 535 8.69 22.54 4.35
CA ILE A 535 7.53 22.07 5.12
C ILE A 535 7.23 20.60 4.81
N ASP A 536 6.80 19.88 5.84
CA ASP A 536 6.39 18.48 5.75
C ASP A 536 4.88 18.34 6.04
N PRO A 537 4.15 17.44 5.38
CA PRO A 537 2.78 17.13 5.77
C PRO A 537 2.72 16.55 7.18
N LYS A 538 1.82 17.07 8.02
CA LYS A 538 1.61 16.54 9.38
C LYS A 538 1.29 15.04 9.36
N LYS A 539 0.46 14.59 8.41
CA LYS A 539 0.05 13.18 8.27
C LYS A 539 1.25 12.26 8.08
N VAL A 540 2.24 12.69 7.28
CA VAL A 540 3.49 11.96 7.05
C VAL A 540 4.29 11.81 8.34
N THR A 541 4.53 12.93 9.05
CA THR A 541 5.27 12.95 10.32
C THR A 541 4.58 12.11 11.39
N ARG A 542 3.25 12.24 11.53
CA ARG A 542 2.43 11.48 12.47
C ARG A 542 2.47 9.98 12.17
N SER A 543 2.23 9.58 10.94
CA SER A 543 2.24 8.17 10.52
C SER A 543 3.62 7.55 10.70
N GLY A 544 4.69 8.28 10.40
CA GLY A 544 6.06 7.86 10.64
C GLY A 544 6.34 7.56 12.11
N ILE A 545 5.92 8.43 13.04
CA ILE A 545 6.07 8.21 14.49
C ILE A 545 5.25 6.99 14.93
N GLN A 546 3.97 6.90 14.56
CA GLN A 546 3.07 5.84 15.00
C GLN A 546 3.53 4.46 14.51
N ASN A 547 3.87 4.33 13.23
CA ASN A 547 4.32 3.06 12.66
C ASN A 547 5.67 2.62 13.24
N SER A 548 6.59 3.55 13.43
CA SER A 548 7.90 3.27 14.03
C SER A 548 7.79 2.83 15.49
N CYS A 549 6.97 3.51 16.31
CA CYS A 549 6.70 3.13 17.70
C CYS A 549 6.05 1.75 17.80
N SER A 550 5.08 1.45 16.93
CA SER A 550 4.38 0.16 16.89
C SER A 550 5.35 -1.00 16.63
N ILE A 551 6.14 -0.91 15.58
CA ILE A 551 7.09 -1.97 15.19
C ILE A 551 8.22 -2.06 16.21
N ALA A 552 8.76 -0.95 16.69
CA ALA A 552 9.78 -0.97 17.74
C ALA A 552 9.26 -1.69 18.99
N GLY A 553 8.05 -1.39 19.46
CA GLY A 553 7.41 -2.07 20.58
C GLY A 553 7.25 -3.59 20.37
N MET A 554 6.94 -4.04 19.14
CA MET A 554 6.88 -5.47 18.81
C MET A 554 8.26 -6.13 18.85
N VAL A 555 9.27 -5.51 18.26
CA VAL A 555 10.64 -6.03 18.24
C VAL A 555 11.19 -6.18 19.65
N LEU A 556 11.02 -5.16 20.50
CA LEU A 556 11.53 -5.16 21.88
C LEU A 556 10.91 -6.27 22.74
N THR A 557 9.65 -6.62 22.51
CA THR A 557 8.95 -7.68 23.23
C THR A 557 9.20 -9.08 22.63
N THR A 558 9.89 -9.17 21.48
CA THR A 558 10.22 -10.45 20.84
C THR A 558 11.40 -11.13 21.54
N GLN A 559 11.25 -12.43 21.85
CA GLN A 559 12.29 -13.24 22.50
C GLN A 559 12.72 -14.45 21.66
N ALA A 560 11.93 -14.84 20.66
CA ALA A 560 12.25 -15.97 19.80
C ALA A 560 11.90 -15.64 18.35
N VAL A 561 12.73 -16.10 17.44
CA VAL A 561 12.51 -16.00 15.99
C VAL A 561 12.47 -17.41 15.39
N ILE A 562 11.42 -17.68 14.63
CA ILE A 562 11.21 -18.97 13.98
C ILE A 562 11.31 -18.76 12.48
N THR A 563 12.35 -19.31 11.86
CA THR A 563 12.60 -19.18 10.43
C THR A 563 12.58 -20.51 9.69
N GLU A 564 12.41 -20.47 8.40
CA GLU A 564 12.60 -21.64 7.54
C GLU A 564 14.07 -21.99 7.44
N ILE A 565 14.37 -23.29 7.35
CA ILE A 565 15.74 -23.74 7.08
C ILE A 565 15.95 -23.56 5.56
N PRO A 566 16.92 -22.74 5.13
CA PRO A 566 17.18 -22.55 3.72
C PRO A 566 17.50 -23.91 3.05
N LYS A 567 16.76 -24.27 2.03
CA LYS A 567 17.04 -25.46 1.23
C LYS A 567 18.44 -25.27 0.64
N LYS A 568 19.45 -26.04 1.11
CA LYS A 568 20.74 -26.10 0.43
C LYS A 568 20.44 -26.38 -1.03
N GLN A 569 20.80 -25.46 -1.91
CA GLN A 569 20.83 -25.75 -3.33
C GLN A 569 21.71 -26.99 -3.49
N LEU A 570 21.09 -28.13 -3.75
CA LEU A 570 21.80 -29.32 -4.14
C LEU A 570 22.46 -28.92 -5.47
N LYS A 571 23.78 -28.61 -5.40
CA LYS A 571 24.60 -28.51 -6.58
C LYS A 571 24.30 -29.78 -7.37
N GLY A 572 23.74 -29.61 -8.54
CA GLY A 572 23.29 -30.70 -9.37
C GLY A 572 24.39 -31.77 -9.45
N ARG A 573 24.09 -32.92 -8.89
CA ARG A 573 24.78 -34.14 -9.28
C ARG A 573 24.41 -34.29 -10.74
N VAL A 574 25.36 -33.90 -11.61
CA VAL A 574 25.34 -34.32 -12.98
C VAL A 574 25.39 -35.86 -12.89
N THR A 575 24.25 -36.49 -12.99
CA THR A 575 24.16 -37.90 -13.26
C THR A 575 24.63 -38.03 -14.72
N ASP A 576 25.88 -38.41 -14.91
CA ASP A 576 26.36 -39.01 -16.16
C ASP A 576 25.48 -40.23 -16.47
N SER A 577 24.38 -40.00 -17.14
CA SER A 577 23.54 -41.04 -17.77
C SER A 577 24.01 -41.29 -19.20
N ASN A 578 25.33 -41.42 -19.40
CA ASN A 578 25.94 -41.90 -20.63
C ASN A 578 26.94 -43.00 -20.34
N ALA A 579 26.48 -44.09 -19.73
CA ALA A 579 27.16 -45.37 -19.72
C ALA A 579 26.06 -46.43 -19.66
N ASP A 580 25.58 -46.84 -20.83
CA ASP A 580 25.03 -48.16 -21.17
C ASP A 580 24.14 -48.07 -22.41
N THR A 581 24.74 -47.76 -23.59
CA THR A 581 24.22 -48.20 -24.89
C THR A 581 25.35 -48.30 -25.88
N ALA A 582 26.33 -49.21 -25.56
CA ALA A 582 27.24 -49.72 -26.54
C ALA A 582 27.10 -51.24 -26.52
N ASN A 583 26.06 -51.76 -27.20
CA ASN A 583 26.04 -53.10 -27.83
C ASN A 583 24.63 -53.40 -28.36
N ALA A 584 24.41 -53.03 -29.60
CA ALA A 584 23.55 -53.77 -30.53
C ALA A 584 23.99 -53.47 -31.95
N PRO A 585 24.36 -54.53 -32.75
CA PRO A 585 24.86 -54.37 -34.11
C PRO A 585 23.73 -54.42 -35.15
N GLY A 586 23.92 -53.59 -36.20
CA GLY A 586 23.26 -53.78 -37.51
C GLY A 586 21.93 -53.00 -37.66
N THR A 587 21.71 -52.20 -38.62
CA THR A 587 21.79 -52.32 -40.07
C THR A 587 21.27 -51.11 -40.79
N PHE A 588 21.97 -50.70 -41.85
CA PHE A 588 21.55 -50.09 -43.14
C PHE A 588 20.77 -48.78 -43.22
N SER A 589 21.46 -47.78 -43.72
CA SER A 589 21.26 -46.95 -44.94
C SER A 589 19.85 -46.90 -45.59
N ILE A 590 19.28 -45.74 -45.73
CA ILE A 590 19.16 -44.92 -46.96
C ILE A 590 18.92 -43.48 -46.54
#